data_a6904e7a9b68a8be4b983903fbf4f5aa
#
_entry.id   a6904e7a9b68a8be4b983903fbf4f5aa
#
_cell.length_a   1.000
_cell.length_b   1.000
_cell.length_c   1.000
_cell.angle_alpha   90.00
_cell.angle_beta   90.00
_cell.angle_gamma   90.00
#
_symmetry.space_group_name_H-M   'P 1'
#
loop_
_entity.id
_entity.type
_entity.pdbx_description
1 polymer ?
#
loop_
_entity_poly.entity_id
_entity_poly.type
_entity_poly.pdbx_seq_one_letter_code
_entity_poly.pdbx_strand_id
1 'polypeptide(L)'
;VALARALIHRPRLLLLDEPLGALDALTRIEMQQLIEDLWRRHGFTAVLVTHDVSEAVALADRVLLIEDQGVALDEAIPLSRPRQRGQASFAALEDRILRRVLQQPIDPAHEAVPPSDGDSLIGQWRWAV
;
A
#
# COMPACT_ATOMS: atom_id res chain seq x y z
N VAL A 1 8.12 1.02 -19.11
CA VAL A 1 8.07 0.09 -20.26
C VAL A 1 7.27 -1.17 -19.94
N ALA A 2 7.49 -1.81 -18.76
CA ALA A 2 6.75 -3.02 -18.37
C ALA A 2 5.25 -2.76 -18.21
N LEU A 3 4.86 -1.65 -17.56
CA LEU A 3 3.47 -1.25 -17.38
C LEU A 3 2.76 -1.01 -18.73
N ALA A 4 3.41 -0.31 -19.65
CA ALA A 4 2.86 -0.05 -20.97
C ALA A 4 2.62 -1.35 -21.77
N ARG A 5 3.55 -2.31 -21.69
CA ARG A 5 3.39 -3.64 -22.31
C ARG A 5 2.21 -4.41 -21.73
N ALA A 6 2.05 -4.38 -20.41
CA ALA A 6 0.94 -5.07 -19.75
C ALA A 6 -0.43 -4.51 -20.17
N LEU A 7 -0.52 -3.22 -20.47
CA LEU A 7 -1.78 -2.56 -20.85
C LEU A 7 -2.14 -2.67 -22.33
N ILE A 8 -1.20 -3.04 -23.22
CA ILE A 8 -1.47 -3.18 -24.66
C ILE A 8 -2.65 -4.14 -24.93
N HIS A 9 -2.74 -5.22 -24.17
CA HIS A 9 -3.77 -6.25 -24.32
C HIS A 9 -5.08 -5.94 -23.60
N ARG A 10 -5.24 -4.75 -23.00
CA ARG A 10 -6.40 -4.33 -22.22
C ARG A 10 -6.83 -5.40 -21.20
N PRO A 11 -5.97 -5.78 -20.27
CA PRO A 11 -6.25 -6.81 -19.30
C PRO A 11 -7.41 -6.39 -18.38
N ARG A 12 -8.20 -7.34 -17.93
CA ARG A 12 -9.21 -7.12 -16.89
C ARG A 12 -8.58 -7.13 -15.49
N LEU A 13 -7.47 -7.81 -15.33
CA LEU A 13 -6.70 -7.93 -14.09
C LEU A 13 -5.24 -7.62 -14.39
N LEU A 14 -4.67 -6.69 -13.64
CA LEU A 14 -3.26 -6.31 -13.70
C LEU A 14 -2.58 -6.67 -12.38
N LEU A 15 -1.54 -7.47 -12.46
CA LEU A 15 -0.71 -7.84 -11.30
C LEU A 15 0.60 -7.07 -11.36
N LEU A 16 0.91 -6.33 -10.31
CA LEU A 16 2.11 -5.52 -10.18
C LEU A 16 2.87 -5.97 -8.93
N ASP A 17 4.07 -6.49 -9.11
CA ASP A 17 4.95 -6.93 -8.02
C ASP A 17 6.07 -5.91 -7.84
N GLU A 18 6.03 -5.18 -6.75
CA GLU A 18 6.98 -4.12 -6.36
C GLU A 18 7.35 -3.17 -7.53
N PRO A 19 6.37 -2.63 -8.26
CA PRO A 19 6.64 -1.93 -9.52
C PRO A 19 7.42 -0.63 -9.34
N LEU A 20 7.40 -0.06 -8.14
CA LEU A 20 7.97 1.26 -7.82
C LEU A 20 9.18 1.19 -6.86
N GLY A 21 9.58 -0.02 -6.44
CA GLY A 21 10.60 -0.20 -5.41
C GLY A 21 11.99 0.33 -5.77
N ALA A 22 12.35 0.33 -7.06
CA ALA A 22 13.65 0.81 -7.53
C ALA A 22 13.70 2.30 -7.89
N LEU A 23 12.59 3.03 -7.72
CA LEU A 23 12.47 4.43 -8.12
C LEU A 23 12.82 5.38 -6.97
N ASP A 24 13.38 6.53 -7.31
CA ASP A 24 13.52 7.66 -6.37
C ASP A 24 12.15 8.21 -5.96
N ALA A 25 12.12 9.02 -4.89
CA ALA A 25 10.86 9.48 -4.29
C ALA A 25 9.99 10.30 -5.26
N LEU A 26 10.59 11.16 -6.08
CA LEU A 26 9.83 12.01 -7.01
C LEU A 26 9.25 11.18 -8.15
N THR A 27 10.08 10.37 -8.79
CA THR A 27 9.66 9.48 -9.87
C THR A 27 8.60 8.49 -9.40
N ARG A 28 8.69 8.03 -8.15
CA ARG A 28 7.69 7.15 -7.54
C ARG A 28 6.32 7.82 -7.47
N ILE A 29 6.26 9.09 -7.04
CA ILE A 29 5.01 9.86 -6.98
C ILE A 29 4.41 10.04 -8.38
N GLU A 30 5.23 10.39 -9.36
CA GLU A 30 4.80 10.53 -10.76
C GLU A 30 4.23 9.22 -11.32
N MET A 31 4.89 8.10 -11.05
CA MET A 31 4.43 6.79 -11.48
C MET A 31 3.14 6.34 -10.78
N GLN A 32 2.97 6.68 -9.51
CA GLN A 32 1.71 6.43 -8.80
C GLN A 32 0.55 7.19 -9.44
N GLN A 33 0.75 8.44 -9.79
CA GLN A 33 -0.26 9.23 -10.51
C GLN A 33 -0.59 8.63 -11.88
N LEU A 34 0.43 8.19 -12.61
CA LEU A 34 0.24 7.53 -13.90
C LEU A 34 -0.56 6.23 -13.76
N ILE A 35 -0.26 5.39 -12.78
CA ILE A 35 -1.01 4.14 -12.52
C ILE A 35 -2.47 4.46 -12.19
N GLU A 36 -2.73 5.45 -11.36
CA GLU A 36 -4.08 5.87 -11.01
C GLU A 36 -4.85 6.39 -12.23
N ASP A 37 -4.21 7.21 -13.07
CA ASP A 37 -4.83 7.74 -14.30
C ASP A 37 -5.16 6.62 -15.30
N LEU A 38 -4.26 5.67 -15.48
CA LEU A 38 -4.49 4.51 -16.34
C LEU A 38 -5.62 3.63 -15.81
N TRP A 39 -5.65 3.40 -14.51
CA TRP A 39 -6.74 2.66 -13.87
C TRP A 39 -8.10 3.35 -14.08
N ARG A 40 -8.17 4.67 -13.89
CA ARG A 40 -9.39 5.45 -14.14
C ARG A 40 -9.88 5.38 -15.58
N ARG A 41 -8.94 5.40 -16.54
CA ARG A 41 -9.27 5.37 -17.97
C ARG A 41 -9.70 3.99 -18.46
N HIS A 42 -9.09 2.93 -17.95
CA HIS A 42 -9.25 1.57 -18.48
C HIS A 42 -10.12 0.68 -17.62
N GLY A 43 -10.35 1.00 -16.35
CA GLY A 43 -11.25 0.27 -15.46
C GLY A 43 -10.83 -1.16 -15.14
N PHE A 44 -9.53 -1.48 -15.19
CA PHE A 44 -9.02 -2.80 -14.83
C PHE A 44 -9.00 -2.98 -13.31
N THR A 45 -9.06 -4.23 -12.86
CA THR A 45 -8.75 -4.57 -11.47
C THR A 45 -7.23 -4.66 -11.33
N ALA A 46 -6.65 -4.00 -10.33
CA ALA A 46 -5.22 -4.07 -10.07
C ALA A 46 -4.95 -4.76 -8.74
N VAL A 47 -3.97 -5.65 -8.73
CA VAL A 47 -3.35 -6.18 -7.51
C VAL A 47 -1.91 -5.70 -7.48
N LEU A 48 -1.59 -4.90 -6.47
CA LEU A 48 -0.27 -4.32 -6.26
C LEU A 48 0.37 -5.00 -5.06
N VAL A 49 1.52 -5.63 -5.25
CA VAL A 49 2.35 -6.14 -4.16
C VAL A 49 3.43 -5.11 -3.87
N THR A 50 3.45 -4.61 -2.65
CA THR A 50 4.43 -3.62 -2.19
C THR A 50 4.77 -3.83 -0.72
N HIS A 51 5.92 -3.37 -0.30
CA HIS A 51 6.31 -3.28 1.10
C HIS A 51 6.19 -1.83 1.65
N ASP A 52 5.75 -0.91 0.83
CA ASP A 52 5.58 0.50 1.18
C ASP A 52 4.12 0.79 1.56
N VAL A 53 3.88 1.03 2.85
CA VAL A 53 2.54 1.33 3.37
C VAL A 53 1.95 2.59 2.77
N SER A 54 2.76 3.62 2.56
CA SER A 54 2.33 4.87 1.95
C SER A 54 1.87 4.68 0.51
N GLU A 55 2.56 3.83 -0.24
CA GLU A 55 2.17 3.43 -1.60
C GLU A 55 0.83 2.68 -1.59
N ALA A 56 0.67 1.72 -0.68
CA ALA A 56 -0.56 0.97 -0.54
C ALA A 56 -1.75 1.89 -0.24
N VAL A 57 -1.63 2.80 0.71
CA VAL A 57 -2.69 3.78 1.05
C VAL A 57 -2.97 4.75 -0.10
N ALA A 58 -1.94 5.16 -0.84
CA ALA A 58 -2.10 6.08 -1.96
C ALA A 58 -2.89 5.48 -3.13
N LEU A 59 -2.65 4.20 -3.44
CA LEU A 59 -3.17 3.56 -4.66
C LEU A 59 -4.39 2.67 -4.43
N ALA A 60 -4.47 2.01 -3.27
CA ALA A 60 -5.45 0.95 -3.07
C ALA A 60 -6.83 1.43 -2.62
N ASP A 61 -7.87 0.68 -3.00
CA ASP A 61 -9.18 0.78 -2.37
C ASP A 61 -9.29 -0.13 -1.14
N ARG A 62 -8.43 -1.16 -1.08
CA ARG A 62 -8.37 -2.14 -0.01
C ARG A 62 -6.95 -2.63 0.15
N VAL A 63 -6.47 -2.69 1.39
CA VAL A 63 -5.11 -3.14 1.74
C VAL A 63 -5.20 -4.45 2.51
N LEU A 64 -4.47 -5.46 2.04
CA LEU A 64 -4.34 -6.74 2.70
C LEU A 64 -2.90 -6.90 3.21
N LEU A 65 -2.75 -7.15 4.50
CA LEU A 65 -1.47 -7.56 5.07
C LEU A 65 -1.40 -9.09 5.08
N ILE A 66 -0.41 -9.62 4.42
CA ILE A 66 -0.15 -11.06 4.37
C ILE A 66 0.97 -11.39 5.36
N GLU A 67 0.68 -12.28 6.29
CA GLU A 67 1.57 -12.71 7.35
C GLU A 67 1.32 -14.20 7.61
N ASP A 68 2.37 -14.98 7.85
CA ASP A 68 2.27 -16.41 8.16
C ASP A 68 1.35 -17.20 7.20
N GLN A 69 1.44 -16.91 5.91
CA GLN A 69 0.62 -17.52 4.84
C GLN A 69 -0.89 -17.23 4.94
N GLY A 70 -1.28 -16.23 5.70
CA GLY A 70 -2.67 -15.81 5.86
C GLY A 70 -2.86 -14.30 5.75
N VAL A 71 -4.11 -13.87 5.74
CA VAL A 71 -4.48 -12.45 5.79
C VAL A 71 -4.50 -12.02 7.26
N ALA A 72 -3.54 -11.19 7.65
CA ALA A 72 -3.42 -10.67 9.02
C ALA A 72 -4.22 -9.37 9.21
N LEU A 73 -4.40 -8.59 8.15
CA LEU A 73 -5.19 -7.37 8.13
C LEU A 73 -5.91 -7.25 6.80
N ASP A 74 -7.14 -6.79 6.85
CA ASP A 74 -7.96 -6.44 5.69
C ASP A 74 -8.60 -5.07 5.97
N GLU A 75 -8.06 -4.03 5.34
CA GLU A 75 -8.43 -2.64 5.61
C GLU A 75 -8.94 -1.96 4.34
N ALA A 76 -10.16 -1.46 4.39
CA ALA A 76 -10.68 -0.59 3.35
C ALA A 76 -10.07 0.82 3.46
N ILE A 77 -9.81 1.44 2.32
CA ILE A 77 -9.26 2.80 2.24
C ILE A 77 -10.36 3.75 1.74
N PRO A 78 -11.18 4.32 2.64
CA PRO A 78 -12.33 5.14 2.27
C PRO A 78 -11.94 6.58 1.93
N LEU A 79 -10.81 6.79 1.28
CA LEU A 79 -10.33 8.11 0.88
C LEU A 79 -10.70 8.36 -0.58
N SER A 80 -11.29 9.53 -0.84
CA SER A 80 -11.57 10.00 -2.19
C SER A 80 -10.26 10.28 -2.94
N ARG A 81 -10.30 10.13 -4.27
CA ARG A 81 -9.16 10.42 -5.15
C ARG A 81 -9.31 11.80 -5.79
N PRO A 82 -8.23 12.52 -6.05
CA PRO A 82 -6.82 12.18 -5.76
C PRO A 82 -6.52 12.27 -4.26
N ARG A 83 -5.76 11.31 -3.76
CA ARG A 83 -5.36 11.26 -2.35
C ARG A 83 -4.13 12.09 -2.09
N GLN A 84 -4.21 12.94 -1.07
CA GLN A 84 -3.09 13.81 -0.69
C GLN A 84 -2.44 13.28 0.58
N ARG A 85 -1.15 12.97 0.51
CA ARG A 85 -0.36 12.43 1.63
C ARG A 85 -0.29 13.37 2.84
N GLY A 86 -0.45 14.67 2.61
CA GLY A 86 -0.48 15.68 3.68
C GLY A 86 -1.80 15.78 4.45
N GLN A 87 -2.84 15.07 4.04
CA GLN A 87 -4.12 15.08 4.74
C GLN A 87 -4.08 14.21 5.99
N ALA A 88 -4.71 14.68 7.08
CA ALA A 88 -4.76 13.97 8.36
C ALA A 88 -5.40 12.58 8.23
N SER A 89 -6.42 12.41 7.39
CA SER A 89 -7.08 11.14 7.13
C SER A 89 -6.15 10.12 6.46
N PHE A 90 -5.29 10.56 5.55
CA PHE A 90 -4.27 9.73 4.92
C PHE A 90 -3.24 9.27 5.96
N ALA A 91 -2.69 10.21 6.72
CA ALA A 91 -1.70 9.92 7.74
C ALA A 91 -2.23 8.99 8.84
N ALA A 92 -3.50 9.12 9.22
CA ALA A 92 -4.14 8.25 10.21
C ALA A 92 -4.28 6.80 9.73
N LEU A 93 -4.63 6.59 8.46
CA LEU A 93 -4.70 5.26 7.86
C LEU A 93 -3.32 4.63 7.71
N GLU A 94 -2.35 5.41 7.21
CA GLU A 94 -0.96 4.97 7.10
C GLU A 94 -0.40 4.54 8.46
N ASP A 95 -0.58 5.35 9.50
CA ASP A 95 -0.13 5.03 10.86
C ASP A 95 -0.79 3.76 11.40
N ARG A 96 -2.10 3.61 11.21
CA ARG A 96 -2.83 2.41 11.65
C ARG A 96 -2.28 1.13 11.00
N ILE A 97 -2.08 1.16 9.70
CA ILE A 97 -1.56 0.01 8.96
C ILE A 97 -0.11 -0.25 9.37
N LEU A 98 0.71 0.80 9.48
CA LEU A 98 2.11 0.68 9.88
C LEU A 98 2.27 0.09 11.28
N ARG A 99 1.44 0.51 12.25
CA ARG A 99 1.44 -0.09 13.60
C ARG A 99 1.13 -1.57 13.54
N ARG A 100 0.19 -1.99 12.71
CA ARG A 100 -0.13 -3.41 12.56
C ARG A 100 1.03 -4.19 11.95
N VAL A 101 1.72 -3.62 10.94
CA VAL A 101 2.93 -4.21 10.32
C VAL A 101 4.03 -4.40 11.37
N LEU A 102 4.23 -3.40 12.20
CA LEU A 102 5.26 -3.43 13.24
C LEU A 102 4.82 -4.22 14.48
N GLN A 103 3.63 -4.85 14.46
CA GLN A 103 3.03 -5.57 15.60
C GLN A 103 2.92 -4.71 16.87
N GLN A 104 2.81 -3.40 16.70
CA GLN A 104 2.61 -2.50 17.83
C GLN A 104 1.15 -2.52 18.27
N PRO A 105 0.87 -2.44 19.59
CA PRO A 105 -0.49 -2.35 20.07
C PRO A 105 -1.22 -1.18 19.44
N ILE A 106 -2.41 -1.42 18.91
CA ILE A 106 -3.30 -0.34 18.47
C ILE A 106 -3.89 0.24 19.77
N ASP A 107 -3.31 1.32 20.25
CA ASP A 107 -3.86 2.00 21.42
C ASP A 107 -4.93 3.00 20.97
N PRO A 108 -6.18 2.86 21.40
CA PRO A 108 -7.22 3.86 21.17
C PRO A 108 -7.02 5.15 21.99
N ALA A 109 -6.09 5.19 22.92
CA ALA A 109 -5.78 6.34 23.77
C ALA A 109 -4.27 6.37 24.05
N HIS A 110 -3.55 7.22 23.35
CA HIS A 110 -2.23 7.79 23.65
C HIS A 110 -1.50 7.31 24.93
N GLU A 111 -1.23 6.01 25.07
CA GLU A 111 -0.31 5.56 26.12
C GLU A 111 0.82 4.77 25.49
N ALA A 112 2.01 5.35 25.57
CA ALA A 112 3.24 4.74 25.15
C ALA A 112 3.57 3.53 26.04
N VAL A 113 3.49 2.32 25.49
CA VAL A 113 4.10 1.15 26.10
C VAL A 113 5.46 0.94 25.43
N PRO A 114 6.55 0.81 26.19
CA PRO A 114 7.88 0.60 25.63
C PRO A 114 7.94 -0.75 24.89
N PRO A 115 8.72 -0.85 23.81
CA PRO A 115 8.84 -2.08 23.05
C PRO A 115 9.46 -3.18 23.93
N SER A 116 8.81 -4.33 23.98
CA SER A 116 9.44 -5.53 24.47
C SER A 116 10.44 -6.02 23.43
N ASP A 117 11.66 -6.27 23.87
CA ASP A 117 12.73 -6.84 23.07
C ASP A 117 12.27 -8.14 22.39
N GLY A 118 12.02 -8.08 21.13
CA GLY A 118 11.63 -9.22 20.32
C GLY A 118 12.09 -9.01 18.89
N ASP A 119 12.97 -9.86 18.47
CA ASP A 119 13.62 -10.03 17.18
C ASP A 119 12.97 -9.31 16.01
N SER A 120 13.82 -8.56 15.32
CA SER A 120 13.47 -7.86 14.10
C SER A 120 13.04 -8.83 12.99
N LEU A 121 11.76 -8.97 12.80
CA LEU A 121 11.17 -9.62 11.62
C LEU A 121 10.96 -8.60 10.49
N ILE A 122 11.92 -7.72 10.27
CA ILE A 122 11.94 -6.79 9.15
C ILE A 122 12.40 -7.55 7.90
N GLY A 123 11.60 -8.41 7.36
CA GLY A 123 12.05 -9.13 6.20
C GLY A 123 11.01 -9.82 5.33
N GLN A 124 9.78 -9.92 5.77
CA GLN A 124 8.82 -10.79 5.06
C GLN A 124 7.42 -10.20 4.87
N TRP A 125 7.29 -8.89 4.93
CA TRP A 125 5.99 -8.26 4.76
C TRP A 125 5.68 -8.05 3.29
N ARG A 126 4.62 -8.68 2.80
CA ARG A 126 4.08 -8.45 1.46
C ARG A 126 2.67 -7.90 1.57
N TRP A 127 2.41 -6.83 0.85
CA TRP A 127 1.11 -6.19 0.75
C TRP A 127 0.46 -6.61 -0.56
N ALA A 128 -0.79 -7.07 -0.50
CA ALA A 128 -1.61 -7.28 -1.69
C ALA A 128 -2.81 -6.32 -1.62
N VAL A 129 -3.07 -5.64 -2.72
CA VAL A 129 -4.11 -4.63 -2.86
C VAL A 129 -5.15 -5.08 -3.90
#